data_c80d319f4076b1e98653e445fc318754
#
_entry.id   c80d319f4076b1e98653e445fc318754
#
_cell.length_a   1.000
_cell.length_b   1.000
_cell.length_c   1.000
_cell.angle_alpha   90.00
_cell.angle_beta   90.00
_cell.angle_gamma   90.00
#
_symmetry.space_group_name_H-M   'P 1'
#
loop_
_entity.id
_entity.type
_entity.pdbx_description
1 polymer ?
#
loop_
_entity_poly.entity_id
_entity_poly.type
_entity_poly.pdbx_seq_one_letter_code
_entity_poly.pdbx_strand_id
1 'polypeptide(L)'
;TEAMTLGTRIVVMKDGVIQQVDTPQNLYEKPQNLFVAGFMGSPQMNFLDAVVRINGTAVTLEVAGQSIPLPPAKAKKLIDGGYNGKTVVMGIRPEDVYDSEMFIETAKCVFSSTIKVYELLGAEVFLYFDLGEFPMTARVDPRSNARPGDTVRFAFDVEKIHVFDKETEQVITN
;
A
#
# COMPACT_ATOMS: atom_id res chain seq x y z
N THR A 1 13.16 -10.79 -4.30
CA THR A 1 14.26 -9.91 -4.81
C THR A 1 15.14 -10.66 -5.83
N GLU A 2 15.55 -11.85 -5.52
CA GLU A 2 16.36 -12.68 -6.45
C GLU A 2 15.59 -12.98 -7.74
N ALA A 3 14.30 -13.31 -7.63
CA ALA A 3 13.46 -13.57 -8.78
C ALA A 3 13.36 -12.34 -9.70
N MET A 4 13.29 -11.14 -9.13
CA MET A 4 13.23 -9.90 -9.92
C MET A 4 14.52 -9.61 -10.68
N THR A 5 15.66 -10.13 -10.24
CA THR A 5 16.95 -9.89 -10.89
C THR A 5 17.33 -10.97 -11.90
N LEU A 6 16.81 -12.18 -11.78
CA LEU A 6 17.23 -13.34 -12.57
C LEU A 6 16.30 -13.68 -13.73
N GLY A 7 15.03 -13.29 -13.66
CA GLY A 7 14.02 -13.69 -14.65
C GLY A 7 13.55 -12.57 -15.55
N THR A 8 13.31 -12.87 -16.83
CA THR A 8 12.55 -11.98 -17.74
C THR A 8 11.05 -12.18 -17.56
N ARG A 9 10.64 -13.39 -17.21
CA ARG A 9 9.28 -13.74 -16.79
C ARG A 9 9.37 -14.61 -15.58
N ILE A 10 8.47 -14.38 -14.64
CA ILE A 10 8.43 -15.07 -13.35
C ILE A 10 7.08 -15.72 -13.18
N VAL A 11 7.08 -16.95 -12.67
CA VAL A 11 5.88 -17.66 -12.27
C VAL A 11 5.80 -17.61 -10.74
N VAL A 12 4.77 -16.96 -10.22
CA VAL A 12 4.50 -16.95 -8.77
C VAL A 12 3.51 -18.07 -8.47
N MET A 13 3.89 -18.97 -7.57
CA MET A 13 3.10 -20.13 -7.21
C MET A 13 2.79 -20.14 -5.71
N LYS A 14 1.63 -20.68 -5.36
CA LYS A 14 1.23 -20.94 -3.98
C LYS A 14 0.58 -22.30 -3.92
N ASP A 15 1.09 -23.21 -3.06
CA ASP A 15 0.55 -24.55 -2.86
C ASP A 15 0.36 -25.33 -4.18
N GLY A 16 1.34 -25.19 -5.08
CA GLY A 16 1.32 -25.86 -6.38
C GLY A 16 0.42 -25.20 -7.44
N VAL A 17 -0.25 -24.11 -7.12
CA VAL A 17 -1.15 -23.38 -8.03
C VAL A 17 -0.49 -22.10 -8.50
N ILE A 18 -0.50 -21.89 -9.82
CA ILE A 18 0.04 -20.66 -10.42
C ILE A 18 -0.86 -19.49 -10.06
N GLN A 19 -0.29 -18.45 -9.48
CA GLN A 19 -1.00 -17.23 -9.09
C GLN A 19 -0.91 -16.15 -10.17
N GLN A 20 0.27 -16.00 -10.75
CA GLN A 20 0.51 -15.03 -11.83
C GLN A 20 1.78 -15.39 -12.58
N VAL A 21 1.78 -15.20 -13.89
CA VAL A 21 2.96 -15.31 -14.75
C VAL A 21 3.14 -13.97 -15.46
N ASP A 22 4.24 -13.29 -15.20
CA ASP A 22 4.43 -11.95 -15.74
C ASP A 22 5.90 -11.51 -15.66
N THR A 23 6.18 -10.31 -16.16
CA THR A 23 7.47 -9.66 -15.97
C THR A 23 7.65 -9.29 -14.50
N PRO A 24 8.91 -9.16 -14.03
CA PRO A 24 9.17 -8.69 -12.65
C PRO A 24 8.46 -7.38 -12.34
N GLN A 25 8.50 -6.44 -13.28
CA GLN A 25 7.87 -5.13 -13.10
C GLN A 25 6.37 -5.23 -12.93
N ASN A 26 5.68 -6.02 -13.75
CA ASN A 26 4.23 -6.18 -13.65
C ASN A 26 3.81 -6.91 -12.36
N LEU A 27 4.58 -7.90 -11.94
CA LEU A 27 4.30 -8.58 -10.67
C LEU A 27 4.38 -7.62 -9.49
N TYR A 28 5.30 -6.66 -9.55
CA TYR A 28 5.47 -5.65 -8.52
C TYR A 28 4.40 -4.55 -8.60
N GLU A 29 4.16 -4.00 -9.79
CA GLU A 29 3.25 -2.86 -10.00
C GLU A 29 1.80 -3.26 -10.15
N LYS A 30 1.53 -4.45 -10.71
CA LYS A 30 0.19 -4.93 -11.07
C LYS A 30 -0.07 -6.34 -10.57
N PRO A 31 0.07 -6.59 -9.25
CA PRO A 31 -0.24 -7.92 -8.71
C PRO A 31 -1.72 -8.26 -8.90
N GLN A 32 -2.01 -9.50 -9.28
CA GLN A 32 -3.38 -9.95 -9.54
C GLN A 32 -4.15 -10.29 -8.27
N ASN A 33 -3.45 -10.59 -7.17
CA ASN A 33 -4.10 -10.94 -5.90
C ASN A 33 -3.21 -10.56 -4.71
N LEU A 34 -3.76 -10.73 -3.51
CA LEU A 34 -3.08 -10.42 -2.25
C LEU A 34 -1.78 -11.21 -2.08
N PHE A 35 -1.79 -12.48 -2.47
CA PHE A 35 -0.59 -13.31 -2.31
C PHE A 35 0.58 -12.77 -3.13
N VAL A 36 0.35 -12.46 -4.40
CA VAL A 36 1.40 -11.89 -5.27
C VAL A 36 1.87 -10.55 -4.73
N ALA A 37 0.95 -9.69 -4.31
CA ALA A 37 1.29 -8.37 -3.77
C ALA A 37 2.17 -8.48 -2.52
N GLY A 38 1.85 -9.40 -1.61
CA GLY A 38 2.61 -9.62 -0.38
C GLY A 38 3.93 -10.35 -0.61
N PHE A 39 3.98 -11.21 -1.65
CA PHE A 39 5.17 -11.98 -1.99
C PHE A 39 6.26 -11.14 -2.66
N MET A 40 5.86 -10.18 -3.50
CA MET A 40 6.78 -9.33 -4.25
C MET A 40 7.16 -8.10 -3.45
N GLY A 41 8.46 -7.90 -3.28
CA GLY A 41 9.03 -6.76 -2.58
C GLY A 41 9.48 -7.09 -1.17
N SER A 42 10.47 -6.32 -0.68
CA SER A 42 11.02 -6.44 0.67
C SER A 42 11.37 -5.03 1.18
N PRO A 43 10.74 -4.58 2.28
CA PRO A 43 9.66 -5.26 3.01
C PRO A 43 8.39 -5.37 2.17
N GLN A 44 7.48 -6.24 2.62
CA GLN A 44 6.25 -6.46 1.88
C GLN A 44 5.31 -5.26 1.91
N MET A 45 4.34 -5.25 1.00
CA MET A 45 3.29 -4.24 0.96
C MET A 45 2.54 -4.16 2.30
N ASN A 46 2.19 -2.94 2.71
CA ASN A 46 1.30 -2.75 3.85
C ASN A 46 -0.13 -3.09 3.42
N PHE A 47 -0.83 -3.86 4.23
CA PHE A 47 -2.23 -4.21 4.01
C PHE A 47 -3.10 -3.69 5.16
N LEU A 48 -4.18 -3.02 4.80
CA LEU A 48 -5.13 -2.47 5.76
C LEU A 48 -6.56 -2.78 5.31
N ASP A 49 -7.41 -3.19 6.23
CA ASP A 49 -8.84 -3.27 5.93
C ASP A 49 -9.41 -1.87 5.84
N ALA A 50 -10.18 -1.60 4.82
CA ALA A 50 -10.78 -0.30 4.55
C ALA A 50 -12.24 -0.45 4.14
N VAL A 51 -13.09 0.50 4.56
CA VAL A 51 -14.49 0.54 4.14
C VAL A 51 -14.62 1.51 2.97
N VAL A 52 -15.24 1.06 1.90
CA VAL A 52 -15.45 1.89 0.70
C VAL A 52 -16.65 2.80 0.92
N ARG A 53 -16.46 4.10 0.64
CA ARG A 53 -17.55 5.09 0.64
C ARG A 53 -17.63 5.73 -0.74
N ILE A 54 -18.76 5.60 -1.39
CA ILE A 54 -19.02 6.18 -2.71
C ILE A 54 -20.05 7.29 -2.58
N ASN A 55 -19.70 8.47 -3.10
CA ASN A 55 -20.59 9.61 -3.16
C ASN A 55 -20.52 10.18 -4.58
N GLY A 56 -21.49 9.82 -5.42
CA GLY A 56 -21.46 10.16 -6.84
C GLY A 56 -20.30 9.47 -7.55
N THR A 57 -19.35 10.24 -8.05
CA THR A 57 -18.12 9.72 -8.67
C THR A 57 -16.91 9.74 -7.73
N ALA A 58 -17.08 10.30 -6.54
CA ALA A 58 -16.02 10.36 -5.53
C ALA A 58 -16.03 9.08 -4.70
N VAL A 59 -14.85 8.49 -4.51
CA VAL A 59 -14.66 7.29 -3.70
C VAL A 59 -13.58 7.56 -2.67
N THR A 60 -13.86 7.22 -1.43
CA THR A 60 -12.87 7.24 -0.34
C THR A 60 -12.77 5.87 0.29
N LEU A 61 -11.59 5.57 0.83
CA LEU A 61 -11.35 4.42 1.68
C LEU A 61 -11.26 4.91 3.12
N GLU A 62 -12.11 4.38 3.99
CA GLU A 62 -12.13 4.73 5.41
C GLU A 62 -11.27 3.73 6.18
N VAL A 63 -10.18 4.20 6.78
CA VAL A 63 -9.25 3.39 7.56
C VAL A 63 -8.87 4.13 8.82
N ALA A 64 -9.10 3.52 9.99
CA ALA A 64 -8.63 4.05 11.27
C ALA A 64 -8.96 5.52 11.49
N GLY A 65 -10.18 5.92 11.11
CA GLY A 65 -10.63 7.31 11.23
C GLY A 65 -10.12 8.26 10.15
N GLN A 66 -9.37 7.76 9.17
CA GLN A 66 -8.88 8.54 8.03
C GLN A 66 -9.73 8.25 6.80
N SER A 67 -10.00 9.29 6.00
CA SER A 67 -10.68 9.16 4.71
C SER A 67 -9.64 9.38 3.60
N ILE A 68 -9.38 8.33 2.83
CA ILE A 68 -8.36 8.35 1.79
C ILE A 68 -9.05 8.47 0.44
N PRO A 69 -8.92 9.62 -0.27
CA PRO A 69 -9.56 9.77 -1.57
C PRO A 69 -8.80 8.99 -2.64
N LEU A 70 -9.55 8.26 -3.48
CA LEU A 70 -8.97 7.53 -4.59
C LEU A 70 -8.99 8.36 -5.87
N PRO A 71 -7.94 8.25 -6.70
CA PRO A 71 -7.94 8.85 -8.03
C PRO A 71 -9.10 8.33 -8.90
N PRO A 72 -9.56 9.10 -9.90
CA PRO A 72 -10.75 8.75 -10.69
C PRO A 72 -10.69 7.37 -11.34
N ALA A 73 -9.56 6.96 -11.89
CA ALA A 73 -9.44 5.65 -12.54
C ALA A 73 -9.61 4.49 -11.56
N LYS A 74 -9.06 4.63 -10.35
CA LYS A 74 -9.21 3.63 -9.28
C LYS A 74 -10.64 3.67 -8.72
N ALA A 75 -11.18 4.86 -8.52
CA ALA A 75 -12.55 5.07 -8.03
C ALA A 75 -13.56 4.37 -8.95
N LYS A 76 -13.40 4.51 -10.26
CA LYS A 76 -14.30 3.89 -11.24
C LYS A 76 -14.38 2.39 -11.08
N LYS A 77 -13.25 1.71 -10.81
CA LYS A 77 -13.23 0.26 -10.61
C LYS A 77 -14.07 -0.17 -9.41
N LEU A 78 -14.04 0.59 -8.34
CA LEU A 78 -14.85 0.29 -7.16
C LEU A 78 -16.33 0.58 -7.37
N ILE A 79 -16.64 1.65 -8.10
CA ILE A 79 -18.03 1.98 -8.47
C ILE A 79 -18.62 0.87 -9.35
N ASP A 80 -17.91 0.50 -10.41
CA ASP A 80 -18.37 -0.53 -11.37
C ASP A 80 -18.54 -1.89 -10.69
N GLY A 81 -17.72 -2.19 -9.70
CA GLY A 81 -17.79 -3.44 -8.95
C GLY A 81 -18.85 -3.48 -7.85
N GLY A 82 -19.52 -2.36 -7.56
CA GLY A 82 -20.56 -2.28 -6.54
C GLY A 82 -20.04 -2.41 -5.11
N TYR A 83 -18.89 -1.80 -4.81
CA TYR A 83 -18.23 -1.96 -3.52
C TYR A 83 -18.67 -0.96 -2.44
N ASN A 84 -19.62 -0.08 -2.70
CA ASN A 84 -20.04 0.91 -1.69
C ASN A 84 -20.45 0.23 -0.37
N GLY A 85 -19.87 0.70 0.72
CA GLY A 85 -20.14 0.17 2.06
C GLY A 85 -19.44 -1.14 2.38
N LYS A 86 -18.71 -1.73 1.43
CA LYS A 86 -18.01 -3.00 1.64
C LYS A 86 -16.62 -2.77 2.21
N THR A 87 -16.15 -3.76 2.98
CA THR A 87 -14.76 -3.80 3.43
C THR A 87 -13.90 -4.43 2.35
N VAL A 88 -12.82 -3.75 2.00
CA VAL A 88 -11.81 -4.21 1.05
C VAL A 88 -10.44 -4.23 1.73
N VAL A 89 -9.43 -4.78 1.06
CA VAL A 89 -8.05 -4.68 1.53
C VAL A 89 -7.33 -3.61 0.71
N MET A 90 -6.85 -2.57 1.38
CA MET A 90 -6.00 -1.55 0.78
C MET A 90 -4.55 -2.00 0.89
N GLY A 91 -3.81 -1.93 -0.19
CA GLY A 91 -2.37 -2.19 -0.20
C GLY A 91 -1.59 -0.95 -0.58
N ILE A 92 -0.52 -0.67 0.14
CA ILE A 92 0.43 0.40 -0.19
C ILE A 92 1.84 -0.04 0.19
N ARG A 93 2.78 0.16 -0.72
CA ARG A 93 4.17 -0.23 -0.48
C ARG A 93 4.87 0.74 0.45
N PRO A 94 5.85 0.28 1.23
CA PRO A 94 6.59 1.14 2.15
C PRO A 94 7.21 2.38 1.50
N GLU A 95 7.67 2.28 0.27
CA GLU A 95 8.25 3.40 -0.49
C GLU A 95 7.23 4.46 -0.91
N ASP A 96 5.94 4.13 -0.84
CA ASP A 96 4.85 5.05 -1.20
C ASP A 96 4.19 5.70 0.01
N VAL A 97 4.80 5.54 1.18
CA VAL A 97 4.43 6.20 2.42
C VAL A 97 5.54 7.21 2.74
N TYR A 98 5.20 8.49 2.75
CA TYR A 98 6.18 9.58 2.82
C TYR A 98 6.10 10.33 4.14
N ASP A 99 7.26 10.77 4.66
CA ASP A 99 7.35 11.65 5.83
C ASP A 99 7.90 13.04 5.47
N SER A 100 8.26 13.29 4.21
CA SER A 100 8.84 14.56 3.79
C SER A 100 7.82 15.69 3.76
N GLU A 101 8.20 16.87 4.26
CA GLU A 101 7.32 18.04 4.28
C GLU A 101 6.86 18.45 2.88
N MET A 102 7.74 18.36 1.88
CA MET A 102 7.42 18.69 0.50
C MET A 102 6.25 17.83 -0.02
N PHE A 103 6.22 16.55 0.31
CA PHE A 103 5.17 15.65 -0.13
C PHE A 103 3.89 15.87 0.68
N ILE A 104 4.02 16.09 1.97
CA ILE A 104 2.89 16.31 2.88
C ILE A 104 2.10 17.56 2.52
N GLU A 105 2.76 18.65 2.11
CA GLU A 105 2.10 19.90 1.73
C GLU A 105 1.11 19.75 0.59
N THR A 106 1.36 18.82 -0.34
CA THR A 106 0.51 18.61 -1.52
C THR A 106 -0.34 17.35 -1.42
N ALA A 107 -0.19 16.56 -0.35
CA ALA A 107 -0.88 15.29 -0.20
C ALA A 107 -2.36 15.49 0.13
N LYS A 108 -3.17 14.59 -0.40
CA LYS A 108 -4.64 14.60 -0.19
C LYS A 108 -5.06 13.91 1.11
N CYS A 109 -4.18 13.12 1.70
CA CYS A 109 -4.43 12.46 2.98
C CYS A 109 -3.15 12.47 3.79
N VAL A 110 -3.21 13.11 4.95
CA VAL A 110 -2.09 13.19 5.90
C VAL A 110 -2.58 12.67 7.24
N PHE A 111 -1.79 11.83 7.86
CA PHE A 111 -2.05 11.32 9.19
C PHE A 111 -0.80 11.40 10.05
N SER A 112 -0.97 11.32 11.36
CA SER A 112 0.13 11.33 12.32
C SER A 112 0.19 10.00 13.07
N SER A 113 1.40 9.54 13.33
CA SER A 113 1.61 8.36 14.16
C SER A 113 2.94 8.46 14.89
N THR A 114 3.05 7.73 16.00
CA THR A 114 4.26 7.65 16.80
C THR A 114 5.14 6.52 16.29
N ILE A 115 6.42 6.83 16.02
CA ILE A 115 7.39 5.85 15.55
C ILE A 115 7.70 4.87 16.69
N LYS A 116 7.59 3.57 16.39
CA LYS A 116 7.89 2.50 17.34
C LYS A 116 9.32 1.99 17.16
N VAL A 117 9.77 1.83 15.92
CA VAL A 117 11.08 1.27 15.58
C VAL A 117 11.65 2.07 14.41
N TYR A 118 12.94 2.33 14.48
CA TYR A 118 13.77 2.88 13.42
C TYR A 118 14.80 1.82 13.03
N GLU A 119 14.90 1.51 11.74
CA GLU A 119 15.82 0.50 11.26
C GLU A 119 16.61 1.04 10.07
N LEU A 120 17.93 0.97 10.17
CA LEU A 120 18.83 1.32 9.08
C LEU A 120 19.40 0.03 8.48
N LEU A 121 19.01 -0.27 7.24
CA LEU A 121 19.47 -1.42 6.48
C LEU A 121 20.24 -0.95 5.25
N GLY A 122 21.57 -1.03 5.31
CA GLY A 122 22.42 -0.48 4.26
C GLY A 122 22.22 1.03 4.15
N ALA A 123 21.77 1.48 2.98
CA ALA A 123 21.49 2.89 2.71
C ALA A 123 20.00 3.25 2.85
N GLU A 124 19.17 2.32 3.33
CA GLU A 124 17.73 2.52 3.44
C GLU A 124 17.29 2.60 4.89
N VAL A 125 16.34 3.49 5.17
CA VAL A 125 15.73 3.67 6.48
C VAL A 125 14.28 3.24 6.44
N PHE A 126 13.92 2.38 7.38
CA PHE A 126 12.55 1.92 7.58
C PHE A 126 12.02 2.41 8.91
N LEU A 127 10.82 2.98 8.90
CA LEU A 127 10.09 3.39 10.08
C LEU A 127 8.90 2.47 10.29
N TYR A 128 8.74 1.99 11.52
CA TYR A 128 7.63 1.12 11.91
C TYR A 128 6.73 1.87 12.88
N PHE A 129 5.44 1.87 12.58
CA PHE A 129 4.41 2.57 13.34
C PHE A 129 3.07 1.88 13.14
N ASP A 130 2.03 2.32 13.84
CA ASP A 130 0.68 1.81 13.65
C ASP A 130 -0.22 2.90 13.07
N LEU A 131 -1.12 2.50 12.19
CA LEU A 131 -2.26 3.30 11.78
C LEU A 131 -3.51 2.60 12.32
N GLY A 132 -4.04 3.10 13.46
CA GLY A 132 -5.05 2.37 14.21
C GLY A 132 -4.50 1.04 14.71
N GLU A 133 -5.19 -0.05 14.36
CA GLU A 133 -4.76 -1.41 14.71
C GLU A 133 -3.77 -2.03 13.71
N PHE A 134 -3.49 -1.35 12.59
CA PHE A 134 -2.69 -1.90 11.51
C PHE A 134 -1.22 -1.51 11.64
N PRO A 135 -0.30 -2.49 11.74
CA PRO A 135 1.13 -2.20 11.71
C PRO A 135 1.54 -1.75 10.32
N MET A 136 2.35 -0.69 10.27
CA MET A 136 2.79 -0.05 9.04
C MET A 136 4.30 0.02 8.97
N THR A 137 4.82 -0.04 7.75
CA THR A 137 6.22 0.20 7.45
C THR A 137 6.31 1.30 6.39
N ALA A 138 7.15 2.30 6.63
CA ALA A 138 7.50 3.31 5.63
C ALA A 138 9.00 3.23 5.34
N ARG A 139 9.36 3.32 4.05
CA ARG A 139 10.74 3.50 3.63
C ARG A 139 10.95 4.98 3.35
N VAL A 140 11.81 5.61 4.12
CA VAL A 140 12.02 7.05 4.06
C VAL A 140 13.46 7.38 3.70
N ASP A 141 13.70 8.65 3.35
CA ASP A 141 15.04 9.14 3.04
C ASP A 141 15.95 8.95 4.28
N PRO A 142 17.21 8.49 4.09
CA PRO A 142 18.16 8.36 5.19
C PRO A 142 18.43 9.64 5.97
N ARG A 143 18.10 10.80 5.38
CA ARG A 143 18.24 12.10 6.04
C ARG A 143 17.06 12.44 6.95
N SER A 144 16.04 11.60 7.00
CA SER A 144 14.90 11.78 7.91
C SER A 144 15.38 11.82 9.36
N ASN A 145 14.86 12.77 10.13
CA ASN A 145 15.17 12.94 11.56
C ASN A 145 14.20 12.14 12.46
N ALA A 146 13.28 11.40 11.88
CA ALA A 146 12.31 10.62 12.65
C ALA A 146 12.98 9.53 13.48
N ARG A 147 12.63 9.44 14.75
CA ARG A 147 13.20 8.46 15.69
C ARG A 147 12.08 7.86 16.55
N PRO A 148 12.31 6.68 17.18
CA PRO A 148 11.33 6.07 18.08
C PRO A 148 10.87 7.07 19.15
N GLY A 149 9.57 7.11 19.39
CA GLY A 149 8.94 8.04 20.31
C GLY A 149 8.48 9.35 19.69
N ASP A 150 8.99 9.69 18.50
CA ASP A 150 8.56 10.90 17.79
C ASP A 150 7.17 10.69 17.17
N THR A 151 6.34 11.72 17.21
CA THR A 151 5.10 11.76 16.46
C THR A 151 5.38 12.44 15.12
N VAL A 152 5.16 11.70 14.05
CA VAL A 152 5.53 12.10 12.68
C VAL A 152 4.29 12.14 11.81
N ARG A 153 4.22 13.14 10.91
CA ARG A 153 3.19 13.18 9.88
C ARG A 153 3.62 12.35 8.68
N PHE A 154 2.67 11.58 8.19
CA PHE A 154 2.84 10.72 7.01
C PHE A 154 1.78 11.03 5.96
N ALA A 155 2.14 10.80 4.71
CA ALA A 155 1.20 10.87 3.59
C ALA A 155 1.37 9.66 2.69
N PHE A 156 0.24 9.18 2.14
CA PHE A 156 0.23 8.14 1.11
C PHE A 156 0.28 8.76 -0.27
N ASP A 157 1.02 8.14 -1.18
CA ASP A 157 0.85 8.41 -2.61
C ASP A 157 -0.39 7.63 -3.08
N VAL A 158 -1.52 8.33 -3.16
CA VAL A 158 -2.80 7.70 -3.50
C VAL A 158 -2.82 7.09 -4.91
N GLU A 159 -1.96 7.57 -5.81
CA GLU A 159 -1.81 6.99 -7.16
C GLU A 159 -1.22 5.57 -7.11
N LYS A 160 -0.57 5.21 -6.01
CA LYS A 160 0.11 3.92 -5.83
C LYS A 160 -0.69 2.94 -4.97
N ILE A 161 -1.91 3.30 -4.56
CA ILE A 161 -2.76 2.41 -3.77
C ILE A 161 -3.27 1.26 -4.63
N HIS A 162 -3.21 0.06 -4.07
CA HIS A 162 -3.85 -1.15 -4.61
C HIS A 162 -5.07 -1.48 -3.77
N VAL A 163 -6.11 -1.99 -4.38
CA VAL A 163 -7.31 -2.43 -3.65
C VAL A 163 -7.67 -3.85 -4.07
N PHE A 164 -7.88 -4.71 -3.09
CA PHE A 164 -8.20 -6.13 -3.28
C PHE A 164 -9.56 -6.45 -2.66
N ASP A 165 -10.29 -7.36 -3.30
CA ASP A 165 -11.52 -7.90 -2.74
C ASP A 165 -11.18 -8.71 -1.49
N LYS A 166 -11.90 -8.45 -0.40
CA LYS A 166 -11.62 -9.09 0.90
C LYS A 166 -11.90 -10.60 0.88
N GLU A 167 -12.91 -11.04 0.17
CA GLU A 167 -13.32 -12.44 0.13
C GLU A 167 -12.53 -13.25 -0.88
N THR A 168 -12.43 -12.75 -2.11
CA THR A 168 -11.75 -13.46 -3.21
C THR A 168 -10.25 -13.25 -3.22
N GLU A 169 -9.77 -12.18 -2.57
CA GLU A 169 -8.38 -11.71 -2.56
C GLU A 169 -7.88 -11.26 -3.94
N GLN A 170 -8.77 -11.20 -4.93
CA GLN A 170 -8.43 -10.71 -6.26
C GLN A 170 -8.32 -9.20 -6.29
N VAL A 171 -7.43 -8.68 -7.14
CA VAL A 171 -7.28 -7.25 -7.31
C VAL A 171 -8.55 -6.62 -7.89
N ILE A 172 -8.97 -5.50 -7.32
CA ILE A 172 -10.03 -4.65 -7.86
C ILE A 172 -9.40 -3.56 -8.72
N THR A 173 -8.35 -2.92 -8.21
CA THR A 173 -7.56 -1.92 -8.92
C THR A 173 -6.13 -1.89 -8.41
N ASN A 174 -5.21 -1.73 -9.35
CA ASN A 174 -3.80 -1.51 -9.02
C ASN A 174 -3.46 -0.02 -9.03
#